data_ab55cf796242a86a824d213c4c669791
#
_entry.id   ab55cf796242a86a824d213c4c669791
#
_cell.length_a   1.000
_cell.length_b   1.000
_cell.length_c   1.000
_cell.angle_alpha   90.00
_cell.angle_beta   90.00
_cell.angle_gamma   90.00
#
_symmetry.space_group_name_H-M   'P 1'
#
loop_
_entity.id
_entity.type
_entity.pdbx_description
1 polymer ?
#
loop_
_entity_poly.entity_id
_entity_poly.type
_entity_poly.pdbx_seq_one_letter_code
_entity_poly.pdbx_strand_id
1 'polypeptide(L)'
;MHIFLSPSFKSRKKIDKREKMKTEQIEAAEASRAPPPRGNKGIAIVDLVLRVVALLGTLGSTVAMGTTNETLPFFTQFVQFKAQYNDIPTFTFFVIANSIVCGYLVLSLLLSVFHIVRSGAKISRVILIFFDTVMLALLTAGASAAAAIVYLAHKGNASANWLAICQQFNNFCNRISGSLIGSFGGIVVFMVMILLLAIALS
;
A
#
# COMPACT_ATOMS: atom_id res chain seq x y z
N MET A 1 -46.02 1.49 -68.48
CA MET A 1 -44.63 2.02 -68.48
C MET A 1 -44.38 2.56 -67.07
N HIS A 2 -43.91 1.63 -66.16
CA HIS A 2 -43.61 1.94 -64.78
C HIS A 2 -42.11 2.30 -64.63
N ILE A 3 -41.84 3.56 -64.32
CA ILE A 3 -40.51 4.05 -64.04
C ILE A 3 -40.15 3.70 -62.60
N PHE A 4 -39.24 2.72 -62.42
CA PHE A 4 -38.69 2.35 -61.12
C PHE A 4 -37.64 3.40 -60.72
N LEU A 5 -38.02 4.28 -59.79
CA LEU A 5 -37.07 5.23 -59.21
C LEU A 5 -36.08 4.46 -58.31
N SER A 6 -34.87 4.30 -58.78
CA SER A 6 -33.75 3.79 -57.96
C SER A 6 -33.40 4.75 -56.84
N PRO A 7 -33.31 4.32 -55.58
CA PRO A 7 -32.99 5.22 -54.46
C PRO A 7 -31.58 5.80 -54.62
N SER A 8 -31.49 7.10 -54.52
CA SER A 8 -30.29 7.89 -54.69
C SER A 8 -29.11 7.31 -53.89
N PHE A 9 -27.95 7.17 -54.54
CA PHE A 9 -26.66 6.72 -53.99
C PHE A 9 -26.32 7.37 -52.63
N LYS A 10 -26.76 8.58 -52.38
CA LYS A 10 -26.59 9.34 -51.12
C LYS A 10 -27.40 8.75 -49.93
N SER A 11 -28.56 8.13 -50.25
CA SER A 11 -29.42 7.49 -49.26
C SER A 11 -28.87 6.15 -48.79
N ARG A 12 -28.28 5.36 -49.70
CA ARG A 12 -27.63 4.08 -49.38
C ARG A 12 -26.42 4.28 -48.47
N LYS A 13 -25.59 5.29 -48.72
CA LYS A 13 -24.42 5.61 -47.90
C LYS A 13 -24.81 6.05 -46.49
N LYS A 14 -25.96 6.67 -46.32
CA LYS A 14 -26.48 7.11 -45.01
C LYS A 14 -27.07 5.95 -44.21
N ILE A 15 -27.65 4.97 -44.88
CA ILE A 15 -28.19 3.74 -44.25
C ILE A 15 -27.03 2.86 -43.78
N ASP A 16 -26.04 2.61 -44.63
CA ASP A 16 -24.85 1.81 -44.34
C ASP A 16 -24.03 2.39 -43.12
N LYS A 17 -23.92 3.72 -43.04
CA LYS A 17 -23.28 4.39 -41.89
C LYS A 17 -24.08 4.26 -40.59
N ARG A 18 -25.43 4.21 -40.68
CA ARG A 18 -26.28 4.00 -39.50
C ARG A 18 -26.25 2.54 -39.01
N GLU A 19 -26.19 1.58 -39.93
CA GLU A 19 -26.06 0.19 -39.56
C GLU A 19 -24.69 -0.10 -38.94
N LYS A 20 -23.59 0.43 -39.49
CA LYS A 20 -22.27 0.33 -38.86
C LYS A 20 -22.24 0.92 -37.45
N MET A 21 -22.79 2.13 -37.23
CA MET A 21 -22.86 2.71 -35.88
C MET A 21 -23.71 1.90 -34.92
N LYS A 22 -24.80 1.26 -35.39
CA LYS A 22 -25.61 0.36 -34.56
C LYS A 22 -24.85 -0.93 -34.20
N THR A 23 -24.11 -1.49 -35.14
CA THR A 23 -23.30 -2.68 -34.91
C THR A 23 -22.17 -2.42 -33.93
N GLU A 24 -21.47 -1.29 -34.07
CA GLU A 24 -20.46 -0.85 -33.10
C GLU A 24 -21.03 -0.56 -31.70
N GLN A 25 -22.25 -0.01 -31.61
CA GLN A 25 -22.93 0.19 -30.33
C GLN A 25 -23.40 -1.13 -29.69
N ILE A 26 -23.81 -2.11 -30.48
CA ILE A 26 -24.21 -3.44 -30.00
C ILE A 26 -22.97 -4.22 -29.55
N GLU A 27 -21.89 -4.20 -30.31
CA GLU A 27 -20.60 -4.81 -29.93
C GLU A 27 -20.02 -4.18 -28.66
N ALA A 28 -20.07 -2.84 -28.52
CA ALA A 28 -19.66 -2.14 -27.31
C ALA A 28 -20.54 -2.49 -26.10
N ALA A 29 -21.85 -2.68 -26.31
CA ALA A 29 -22.80 -3.07 -25.27
C ALA A 29 -22.64 -4.56 -24.86
N GLU A 30 -22.33 -5.45 -25.81
CA GLU A 30 -22.01 -6.86 -25.53
C GLU A 30 -20.65 -7.02 -24.85
N ALA A 31 -19.64 -6.29 -25.29
CA ALA A 31 -18.34 -6.25 -24.61
C ALA A 31 -18.46 -5.73 -23.16
N SER A 32 -19.39 -4.80 -22.90
CA SER A 32 -19.71 -4.32 -21.55
C SER A 32 -20.52 -5.32 -20.70
N ARG A 33 -21.15 -6.31 -21.33
CA ARG A 33 -21.93 -7.37 -20.65
C ARG A 33 -21.18 -8.68 -20.47
N ALA A 34 -20.02 -8.84 -21.11
CA ALA A 34 -19.20 -10.03 -20.91
C ALA A 34 -18.79 -10.14 -19.44
N PRO A 35 -19.04 -11.28 -18.75
CA PRO A 35 -18.58 -11.46 -17.38
C PRO A 35 -17.05 -11.33 -17.37
N PRO A 36 -16.47 -10.60 -16.41
CA PRO A 36 -15.03 -10.42 -16.35
C PRO A 36 -14.37 -11.79 -16.28
N PRO A 37 -13.24 -12.01 -17.01
CA PRO A 37 -12.56 -13.28 -17.05
C PRO A 37 -12.27 -13.76 -15.61
N ARG A 38 -12.57 -15.00 -15.32
CA ARG A 38 -12.51 -15.64 -13.98
C ARG A 38 -11.17 -15.40 -13.26
N GLY A 39 -10.08 -15.18 -13.99
CA GLY A 39 -8.75 -14.86 -13.47
C GLY A 39 -8.67 -13.51 -12.72
N ASN A 40 -9.42 -12.51 -13.15
CA ASN A 40 -9.37 -11.18 -12.52
C ASN A 40 -9.99 -11.13 -11.11
N LYS A 41 -10.96 -12.00 -10.80
CA LYS A 41 -11.58 -12.06 -9.47
C LYS A 41 -10.64 -12.69 -8.44
N GLY A 42 -9.87 -13.71 -8.81
CA GLY A 42 -8.89 -14.33 -7.92
C GLY A 42 -7.79 -13.35 -7.51
N ILE A 43 -7.22 -12.63 -8.47
CA ILE A 43 -6.18 -11.62 -8.21
C ILE A 43 -6.72 -10.50 -7.32
N ALA A 44 -7.95 -10.05 -7.53
CA ALA A 44 -8.57 -9.01 -6.70
C ALA A 44 -8.77 -9.44 -5.24
N ILE A 45 -9.12 -10.71 -5.00
CA ILE A 45 -9.25 -11.26 -3.65
C ILE A 45 -7.88 -11.37 -2.97
N VAL A 46 -6.86 -11.84 -3.70
CA VAL A 46 -5.48 -11.93 -3.17
C VAL A 46 -4.95 -10.54 -2.83
N ASP A 47 -5.14 -9.53 -3.69
CA ASP A 47 -4.77 -8.14 -3.40
C ASP A 47 -5.47 -7.62 -2.14
N LEU A 48 -6.76 -7.87 -1.98
CA LEU A 48 -7.51 -7.47 -0.79
C LEU A 48 -6.91 -8.11 0.49
N VAL A 49 -6.63 -9.41 0.47
CA VAL A 49 -6.04 -10.12 1.62
C VAL A 49 -4.66 -9.57 1.96
N LEU A 50 -3.82 -9.33 0.95
CA LEU A 50 -2.49 -8.75 1.15
C LEU A 50 -2.56 -7.35 1.76
N ARG A 51 -3.52 -6.49 1.35
CA ARG A 51 -3.74 -5.18 1.96
C ARG A 51 -4.12 -5.27 3.43
N VAL A 52 -4.98 -6.23 3.79
CA VAL A 52 -5.33 -6.48 5.20
C VAL A 52 -4.10 -6.93 6.00
N VAL A 53 -3.29 -7.84 5.47
CA VAL A 53 -2.05 -8.29 6.12
C VAL A 53 -1.07 -7.14 6.30
N ALA A 54 -0.86 -6.32 5.26
CA ALA A 54 -0.03 -5.12 5.34
C ALA A 54 -0.53 -4.14 6.41
N LEU A 55 -1.84 -3.91 6.46
CA LEU A 55 -2.46 -3.03 7.46
C LEU A 55 -2.22 -3.53 8.89
N LEU A 56 -2.42 -4.81 9.15
CA LEU A 56 -2.18 -5.40 10.47
C LEU A 56 -0.70 -5.31 10.88
N GLY A 57 0.23 -5.57 9.95
CA GLY A 57 1.67 -5.46 10.17
C GLY A 57 2.11 -4.03 10.50
N THR A 58 1.70 -3.06 9.69
CA THR A 58 2.06 -1.64 9.88
C THR A 58 1.37 -1.02 11.10
N LEU A 59 0.10 -1.38 11.37
CA LEU A 59 -0.62 -0.94 12.56
C LEU A 59 0.04 -1.51 13.84
N GLY A 60 0.35 -2.80 13.86
CA GLY A 60 1.07 -3.45 14.95
C GLY A 60 2.41 -2.79 15.21
N SER A 61 3.18 -2.47 14.16
CA SER A 61 4.45 -1.74 14.25
C SER A 61 4.28 -0.34 14.84
N THR A 62 3.28 0.40 14.39
CA THR A 62 2.99 1.75 14.87
C THR A 62 2.63 1.75 16.35
N VAL A 63 1.74 0.83 16.76
CA VAL A 63 1.31 0.71 18.17
C VAL A 63 2.47 0.24 19.04
N ALA A 64 3.23 -0.79 18.61
CA ALA A 64 4.36 -1.32 19.36
C ALA A 64 5.42 -0.24 19.60
N MET A 65 5.78 0.55 18.58
CA MET A 65 6.74 1.64 18.71
C MET A 65 6.16 2.83 19.51
N GLY A 66 4.97 3.28 19.18
CA GLY A 66 4.33 4.46 19.79
C GLY A 66 3.95 4.28 21.26
N THR A 67 3.83 3.04 21.74
CA THR A 67 3.58 2.74 23.15
C THR A 67 4.84 2.32 23.92
N THR A 68 6.01 2.35 23.25
CA THR A 68 7.25 1.94 23.87
C THR A 68 7.81 3.06 24.76
N ASN A 69 7.75 2.84 26.07
CA ASN A 69 8.40 3.65 27.09
C ASN A 69 8.98 2.74 28.17
N GLU A 70 10.14 3.05 28.68
CA GLU A 70 10.76 2.34 29.78
C GLU A 70 11.43 3.34 30.72
N THR A 71 11.14 3.20 32.02
CA THR A 71 11.78 3.97 33.09
C THR A 71 12.66 3.02 33.91
N LEU A 72 13.95 3.33 34.04
CA LEU A 72 14.84 2.57 34.91
C LEU A 72 14.52 2.86 36.39
N PRO A 73 14.32 1.81 37.21
CA PRO A 73 14.08 1.98 38.65
C PRO A 73 15.36 2.31 39.45
N PHE A 74 16.45 2.69 38.81
CA PHE A 74 17.68 3.08 39.50
C PHE A 74 17.57 4.49 40.05
N PHE A 75 17.34 4.58 41.36
CA PHE A 75 17.43 5.80 42.16
C PHE A 75 18.88 6.26 42.29
N THR A 76 19.38 7.02 41.33
CA THR A 76 20.32 8.07 41.66
C THR A 76 19.48 9.32 41.94
N GLN A 77 19.64 9.92 43.12
CA GLN A 77 18.76 10.95 43.73
C GLN A 77 18.51 12.21 42.88
N PHE A 78 19.00 12.30 41.65
CA PHE A 78 18.94 13.54 40.85
C PHE A 78 18.52 13.40 39.39
N VAL A 79 18.52 12.21 38.76
CA VAL A 79 18.14 12.07 37.34
C VAL A 79 17.41 10.73 37.10
N GLN A 80 16.12 10.80 36.75
CA GLN A 80 15.40 9.65 36.19
C GLN A 80 15.75 9.51 34.71
N PHE A 81 16.49 8.47 34.33
CA PHE A 81 16.69 8.12 32.95
C PHE A 81 15.43 7.44 32.42
N LYS A 82 14.70 8.15 31.54
CA LYS A 82 13.49 7.69 30.89
C LYS A 82 13.80 7.55 29.39
N ALA A 83 13.61 6.37 28.83
CA ALA A 83 13.72 6.16 27.40
C ALA A 83 12.32 6.10 26.77
N GLN A 84 12.00 7.04 25.91
CA GLN A 84 10.75 7.11 25.14
C GLN A 84 11.06 7.13 23.64
N TYR A 85 10.16 6.62 22.81
CA TYR A 85 10.34 6.63 21.36
C TYR A 85 10.47 8.06 20.78
N ASN A 86 9.84 9.05 21.40
CA ASN A 86 9.87 10.46 20.98
C ASN A 86 11.14 11.21 21.38
N ASP A 87 11.99 10.65 22.24
CA ASP A 87 13.30 11.22 22.58
C ASP A 87 14.26 11.09 21.37
N ILE A 88 13.98 10.18 20.44
CA ILE A 88 14.76 9.95 19.24
C ILE A 88 13.92 10.35 18.01
N PRO A 89 14.25 11.46 17.31
CA PRO A 89 13.48 11.96 16.16
C PRO A 89 13.25 10.91 15.08
N THR A 90 14.18 9.97 14.90
CA THR A 90 14.09 8.87 13.93
C THR A 90 12.94 7.92 14.24
N PHE A 91 12.69 7.61 15.51
CA PHE A 91 11.56 6.75 15.90
C PHE A 91 10.23 7.49 15.77
N THR A 92 10.21 8.78 16.04
CA THR A 92 9.03 9.63 15.76
C THR A 92 8.72 9.64 14.27
N PHE A 93 9.73 9.82 13.41
CA PHE A 93 9.56 9.73 11.96
C PHE A 93 9.04 8.36 11.51
N PHE A 94 9.56 7.27 12.09
CA PHE A 94 9.07 5.91 11.82
C PHE A 94 7.58 5.76 12.15
N VAL A 95 7.14 6.23 13.32
CA VAL A 95 5.73 6.18 13.75
C VAL A 95 4.84 6.99 12.81
N ILE A 96 5.26 8.19 12.42
CA ILE A 96 4.52 9.05 11.50
C ILE A 96 4.42 8.37 10.11
N ALA A 97 5.52 7.87 9.57
CA ALA A 97 5.54 7.17 8.28
C ALA A 97 4.60 5.96 8.26
N ASN A 98 4.69 5.09 9.28
CA ASN A 98 3.79 3.94 9.41
C ASN A 98 2.32 4.36 9.56
N SER A 99 2.03 5.44 10.31
CA SER A 99 0.66 5.95 10.47
C SER A 99 0.07 6.44 9.15
N ILE A 100 0.85 7.15 8.34
CA ILE A 100 0.44 7.59 6.99
C ILE A 100 0.15 6.37 6.11
N VAL A 101 1.02 5.36 6.13
CA VAL A 101 0.83 4.12 5.37
C VAL A 101 -0.41 3.36 5.83
N CYS A 102 -0.69 3.28 7.15
CA CYS A 102 -1.92 2.70 7.69
C CYS A 102 -3.16 3.44 7.16
N GLY A 103 -3.17 4.77 7.22
CA GLY A 103 -4.27 5.59 6.70
C GLY A 103 -4.51 5.34 5.21
N TYR A 104 -3.44 5.30 4.42
CA TYR A 104 -3.51 4.94 3.00
C TYR A 104 -4.07 3.54 2.78
N LEU A 105 -3.62 2.52 3.52
CA LEU A 105 -4.10 1.14 3.38
C LEU A 105 -5.60 1.04 3.68
N VAL A 106 -6.12 1.74 4.68
CA VAL A 106 -7.56 1.79 4.96
C VAL A 106 -8.31 2.38 3.78
N LEU A 107 -7.87 3.52 3.24
CA LEU A 107 -8.50 4.15 2.07
C LEU A 107 -8.43 3.23 0.84
N SER A 108 -7.28 2.58 0.60
CA SER A 108 -7.10 1.68 -0.53
C SER A 108 -7.95 0.41 -0.41
N LEU A 109 -8.19 -0.10 0.80
CA LEU A 109 -9.13 -1.19 1.05
C LEU A 109 -10.55 -0.81 0.67
N LEU A 110 -11.02 0.37 1.08
CA LEU A 110 -12.34 0.88 0.71
C LEU A 110 -12.47 1.00 -0.82
N LEU A 111 -11.45 1.54 -1.48
CA LEU A 111 -11.42 1.66 -2.94
C LEU A 111 -11.38 0.27 -3.62
N SER A 112 -10.60 -0.68 -3.09
CA SER A 112 -10.51 -2.04 -3.65
C SER A 112 -11.86 -2.76 -3.57
N VAL A 113 -12.56 -2.68 -2.45
CA VAL A 113 -13.92 -3.25 -2.29
C VAL A 113 -14.89 -2.59 -3.27
N PHE A 114 -14.86 -1.26 -3.39
CA PHE A 114 -15.73 -0.53 -4.32
C PHE A 114 -15.46 -0.91 -5.78
N HIS A 115 -14.19 -1.13 -6.15
CA HIS A 115 -13.79 -1.57 -7.48
C HIS A 115 -14.22 -3.00 -7.82
N ILE A 116 -14.21 -3.92 -6.85
CA ILE A 116 -14.71 -5.29 -7.03
C ILE A 116 -16.21 -5.27 -7.36
N VAL A 117 -16.95 -4.37 -6.74
CA VAL A 117 -18.40 -4.22 -6.95
C VAL A 117 -18.72 -3.51 -8.29
N ARG A 118 -17.91 -2.53 -8.69
CA ARG A 118 -18.14 -1.68 -9.86
C ARG A 118 -17.01 -1.86 -10.87
N SER A 119 -17.08 -2.88 -11.69
CA SER A 119 -16.15 -3.25 -12.79
C SER A 119 -15.23 -2.09 -13.24
N GLY A 120 -14.04 -1.99 -12.65
CA GLY A 120 -13.25 -0.76 -12.70
C GLY A 120 -12.33 -0.64 -13.91
N ALA A 121 -12.14 0.59 -14.37
CA ALA A 121 -11.27 0.99 -15.47
C ALA A 121 -9.78 0.69 -15.17
N LYS A 122 -9.01 0.33 -16.21
CA LYS A 122 -7.54 0.08 -16.15
C LYS A 122 -6.77 1.25 -15.51
N ILE A 123 -7.23 2.49 -15.71
CA ILE A 123 -6.63 3.73 -15.16
C ILE A 123 -6.55 3.69 -13.63
N SER A 124 -7.58 3.19 -12.95
CA SER A 124 -7.60 3.12 -11.49
C SER A 124 -6.54 2.18 -10.93
N ARG A 125 -6.22 1.08 -11.62
CA ARG A 125 -5.14 0.16 -11.21
C ARG A 125 -3.76 0.81 -11.34
N VAL A 126 -3.52 1.59 -12.39
CA VAL A 126 -2.25 2.33 -12.56
C VAL A 126 -2.06 3.34 -11.44
N ILE A 127 -3.11 4.08 -11.08
CA ILE A 127 -3.08 5.02 -9.96
C ILE A 127 -2.77 4.31 -8.63
N LEU A 128 -3.38 3.15 -8.38
CA LEU A 128 -3.10 2.35 -7.19
C LEU A 128 -1.62 1.89 -7.13
N ILE A 129 -1.06 1.39 -8.24
CA ILE A 129 0.37 1.01 -8.30
C ILE A 129 1.26 2.19 -7.97
N PHE A 130 0.96 3.38 -8.52
CA PHE A 130 1.74 4.58 -8.25
C PHE A 130 1.74 4.92 -6.75
N PHE A 131 0.57 4.97 -6.13
CA PHE A 131 0.46 5.26 -4.71
C PHE A 131 1.05 4.16 -3.83
N ASP A 132 0.85 2.89 -4.17
CA ASP A 132 1.46 1.76 -3.46
C ASP A 132 3.00 1.86 -3.50
N THR A 133 3.58 2.29 -4.63
CA THR A 133 5.03 2.50 -4.76
C THR A 133 5.52 3.66 -3.90
N VAL A 134 4.79 4.77 -3.84
CA VAL A 134 5.13 5.91 -2.97
C VAL A 134 5.07 5.49 -1.49
N MET A 135 4.05 4.74 -1.09
CA MET A 135 3.91 4.26 0.29
C MET A 135 4.99 3.23 0.64
N LEU A 136 5.36 2.35 -0.30
CA LEU A 136 6.51 1.45 -0.15
C LEU A 136 7.80 2.22 0.11
N ALA A 137 8.06 3.27 -0.66
CA ALA A 137 9.25 4.10 -0.48
C ALA A 137 9.27 4.79 0.90
N LEU A 138 8.14 5.35 1.33
CA LEU A 138 7.99 6.00 2.64
C LEU A 138 8.21 5.00 3.79
N LEU A 139 7.60 3.82 3.70
CA LEU A 139 7.73 2.75 4.70
C LEU A 139 9.17 2.26 4.79
N THR A 140 9.83 2.07 3.64
CA THR A 140 11.23 1.64 3.56
C THR A 140 12.16 2.69 4.17
N ALA A 141 11.96 3.97 3.88
CA ALA A 141 12.74 5.06 4.45
C ALA A 141 12.63 5.10 5.99
N GLY A 142 11.41 5.03 6.52
CA GLY A 142 11.16 5.02 7.97
C GLY A 142 11.76 3.80 8.66
N ALA A 143 11.52 2.60 8.12
CA ALA A 143 12.03 1.35 8.67
C ALA A 143 13.55 1.26 8.63
N SER A 144 14.20 1.69 7.54
CA SER A 144 15.65 1.68 7.39
C SER A 144 16.34 2.66 8.35
N ALA A 145 15.78 3.87 8.48
CA ALA A 145 16.30 4.86 9.42
C ALA A 145 16.21 4.36 10.88
N ALA A 146 15.06 3.80 11.26
CA ALA A 146 14.87 3.23 12.58
C ALA A 146 15.77 2.02 12.83
N ALA A 147 15.97 1.15 11.82
CA ALA A 147 16.85 -0.02 11.93
C ALA A 147 18.31 0.38 12.18
N ALA A 148 18.79 1.46 11.55
CA ALA A 148 20.15 1.97 11.80
C ALA A 148 20.34 2.39 13.27
N ILE A 149 19.36 3.08 13.84
CA ILE A 149 19.40 3.48 15.26
C ILE A 149 19.30 2.27 16.19
N VAL A 150 18.43 1.31 15.88
CA VAL A 150 18.31 0.06 16.66
C VAL A 150 19.62 -0.74 16.64
N TYR A 151 20.30 -0.80 15.49
CA TYR A 151 21.61 -1.43 15.40
C TYR A 151 22.65 -0.74 16.32
N LEU A 152 22.70 0.62 16.30
CA LEU A 152 23.56 1.39 17.17
C LEU A 152 23.21 1.21 18.66
N ALA A 153 21.91 1.11 18.98
CA ALA A 153 21.45 0.88 20.33
C ALA A 153 21.89 -0.48 20.88
N HIS A 154 21.98 -1.51 20.03
CA HIS A 154 22.45 -2.85 20.45
C HIS A 154 23.99 -2.96 20.50
N LYS A 155 24.68 -2.45 19.50
CA LYS A 155 26.14 -2.62 19.35
C LYS A 155 26.95 -1.50 19.98
N GLY A 156 26.39 -0.30 20.06
CA GLY A 156 27.13 0.91 20.37
C GLY A 156 28.08 1.29 19.22
N ASN A 157 28.77 2.42 19.39
CA ASN A 157 29.84 2.86 18.50
C ASN A 157 30.88 3.65 19.32
N ALA A 158 32.00 3.02 19.61
CA ALA A 158 33.07 3.62 20.40
C ALA A 158 33.67 4.89 19.75
N SER A 159 33.75 4.91 18.40
CA SER A 159 34.30 6.07 17.67
C SER A 159 33.38 7.29 17.74
N ALA A 160 32.07 7.09 17.96
CA ALA A 160 31.06 8.14 18.09
C ALA A 160 30.64 8.39 19.56
N ASN A 161 31.32 7.80 20.54
CA ASN A 161 30.93 7.82 21.95
C ASN A 161 29.49 7.37 22.21
N TRP A 162 28.95 6.48 21.37
CA TRP A 162 27.59 5.95 21.50
C TRP A 162 27.60 4.66 22.31
N LEU A 163 27.00 4.69 23.49
CA LEU A 163 26.90 3.53 24.38
C LEU A 163 25.79 2.58 23.91
N ALA A 164 26.00 1.27 24.07
CA ALA A 164 24.99 0.22 23.82
C ALA A 164 23.91 0.26 24.88
N ILE A 165 22.83 1.01 24.65
CA ILE A 165 21.74 1.24 25.62
C ILE A 165 20.88 -0.01 25.85
N CYS A 166 20.83 -0.94 24.90
CA CYS A 166 20.02 -2.15 25.00
C CYS A 166 20.45 -3.11 26.10
N GLN A 167 21.67 -2.99 26.62
CA GLN A 167 22.12 -3.75 27.79
C GLN A 167 21.39 -3.33 29.06
N GLN A 168 20.91 -2.09 29.14
CA GLN A 168 20.20 -1.52 30.27
C GLN A 168 18.66 -1.51 30.04
N PHE A 169 18.21 -1.30 28.80
CA PHE A 169 16.80 -1.18 28.39
C PHE A 169 16.35 -2.34 27.52
N ASN A 170 16.40 -3.56 28.02
CA ASN A 170 16.14 -4.77 27.23
C ASN A 170 14.70 -4.82 26.70
N ASN A 171 13.68 -4.50 27.50
CA ASN A 171 12.28 -4.50 27.07
C ASN A 171 12.00 -3.44 26.01
N PHE A 172 12.58 -2.25 26.16
CA PHE A 172 12.50 -1.19 25.15
C PHE A 172 13.07 -1.68 23.81
N CYS A 173 14.29 -2.24 23.82
CA CYS A 173 14.94 -2.72 22.62
C CYS A 173 14.20 -3.88 21.95
N ASN A 174 13.63 -4.79 22.72
CA ASN A 174 12.82 -5.88 22.18
C ASN A 174 11.55 -5.36 21.48
N ARG A 175 10.87 -4.38 22.05
CA ARG A 175 9.67 -3.78 21.45
C ARG A 175 9.97 -3.02 20.16
N ILE A 176 11.03 -2.20 20.14
CA ILE A 176 11.42 -1.47 18.92
C ILE A 176 11.90 -2.43 17.83
N SER A 177 12.65 -3.48 18.18
CA SER A 177 13.06 -4.51 17.21
C SER A 177 11.86 -5.28 16.65
N GLY A 178 10.90 -5.67 17.50
CA GLY A 178 9.66 -6.32 17.06
C GLY A 178 8.82 -5.43 16.15
N SER A 179 8.74 -4.14 16.43
CA SER A 179 8.08 -3.15 15.59
C SER A 179 8.71 -3.06 14.18
N LEU A 180 10.03 -3.14 14.08
CA LEU A 180 10.74 -3.17 12.79
C LEU A 180 10.38 -4.41 11.96
N ILE A 181 10.28 -5.59 12.58
CA ILE A 181 9.91 -6.83 11.90
C ILE A 181 8.54 -6.67 11.21
N GLY A 182 7.56 -6.08 11.90
CA GLY A 182 6.24 -5.83 11.32
C GLY A 182 6.28 -4.88 10.13
N SER A 183 7.10 -3.82 10.19
CA SER A 183 7.25 -2.87 9.07
C SER A 183 7.99 -3.48 7.88
N PHE A 184 9.05 -4.27 8.12
CA PHE A 184 9.73 -4.99 7.03
C PHE A 184 8.84 -6.06 6.40
N GLY A 185 8.00 -6.74 7.19
CA GLY A 185 6.94 -7.62 6.68
C GLY A 185 5.98 -6.86 5.77
N GLY A 186 5.56 -5.66 6.17
CA GLY A 186 4.73 -4.77 5.36
C GLY A 186 5.38 -4.40 4.03
N ILE A 187 6.70 -4.09 4.02
CA ILE A 187 7.47 -3.80 2.80
C ILE A 187 7.40 -4.97 1.82
N VAL A 188 7.63 -6.21 2.29
CA VAL A 188 7.55 -7.41 1.44
C VAL A 188 6.16 -7.57 0.85
N VAL A 189 5.11 -7.37 1.67
CA VAL A 189 3.72 -7.47 1.20
C VAL A 189 3.43 -6.40 0.13
N PHE A 190 3.88 -5.16 0.30
CA PHE A 190 3.74 -4.11 -0.72
C PHE A 190 4.43 -4.47 -2.03
N MET A 191 5.64 -5.03 -1.98
CA MET A 191 6.34 -5.50 -3.18
C MET A 191 5.53 -6.57 -3.93
N VAL A 192 4.98 -7.55 -3.20
CA VAL A 192 4.15 -8.60 -3.79
C VAL A 192 2.87 -8.02 -4.41
N MET A 193 2.20 -7.07 -3.73
CA MET A 193 1.00 -6.40 -4.27
C MET A 193 1.30 -5.67 -5.59
N ILE A 194 2.37 -4.89 -5.63
CA ILE A 194 2.78 -4.14 -6.84
C ILE A 194 3.05 -5.11 -7.99
N LEU A 195 3.76 -6.22 -7.74
CA LEU A 195 4.05 -7.24 -8.76
C LEU A 195 2.76 -7.89 -9.28
N LEU A 196 1.84 -8.28 -8.39
CA LEU A 196 0.56 -8.88 -8.79
C LEU A 196 -0.30 -7.92 -9.62
N LEU A 197 -0.35 -6.64 -9.24
CA LEU A 197 -1.08 -5.62 -9.99
C LEU A 197 -0.42 -5.37 -11.36
N ALA A 198 0.90 -5.34 -11.43
CA ALA A 198 1.64 -5.18 -12.69
C ALA A 198 1.38 -6.35 -13.65
N ILE A 199 1.42 -7.60 -13.17
CA ILE A 199 1.09 -8.79 -13.95
C ILE A 199 -0.37 -8.75 -14.42
N ALA A 200 -1.29 -8.25 -13.60
CA ALA A 200 -2.71 -8.14 -13.96
C ALA A 200 -3.00 -7.05 -15.00
N LEU A 201 -2.03 -6.15 -15.27
CA LEU A 201 -2.11 -5.10 -16.30
C LEU A 201 -1.45 -5.52 -17.63
N SER A 202 -0.46 -6.44 -17.57
CA SER A 202 0.20 -7.03 -18.72
C SER A 202 -0.75 -7.94 -19.49
#